data_f97587d5215ce5983d7d0329e121ed44
#
_entry.id   f97587d5215ce5983d7d0329e121ed44
#
_cell.length_a   1.000
_cell.length_b   1.000
_cell.length_c   1.000
_cell.angle_alpha   90.00
_cell.angle_beta   90.00
_cell.angle_gamma   90.00
#
_symmetry.space_group_name_H-M   'P 1'
#
loop_
_entity.id
_entity.type
_entity.pdbx_description
1 polymer ?
#
loop_
_entity_poly.entity_id
_entity_poly.type
_entity_poly.pdbx_seq_one_letter_code
_entity_poly.pdbx_strand_id
1 'polypeptide(L)'
;MIFIFMKKFSFSMQKILDLRIFEKRQAEMELGKANAEVARIQGELESIAKRKVSTIKNFDTNTDFLIQAEIQSFFFMLEQKKEKFLEELATAQIAADEKREVVRQAMQKVKVLEKLKEDKF
;
A
#
# COMPACT_ATOMS: atom_id res chain seq x y z
N MET A 1 -48.91 14.60 3.56
CA MET A 1 -47.78 15.08 4.37
C MET A 1 -46.74 14.03 4.68
N ILE A 2 -47.13 12.89 5.21
CA ILE A 2 -46.19 11.79 5.48
C ILE A 2 -45.44 11.35 4.24
N PHE A 3 -46.15 11.24 3.11
CA PHE A 3 -45.55 10.83 1.84
C PHE A 3 -44.45 11.77 1.34
N ILE A 4 -44.65 13.07 1.45
CA ILE A 4 -43.66 14.10 1.06
C ILE A 4 -42.46 14.04 2.00
N PHE A 5 -42.71 13.84 3.28
CA PHE A 5 -41.67 13.72 4.29
C PHE A 5 -40.76 12.51 4.04
N MET A 6 -41.37 11.38 3.69
CA MET A 6 -40.64 10.14 3.38
C MET A 6 -39.81 10.30 2.09
N LYS A 7 -40.32 11.00 1.10
CA LYS A 7 -39.59 11.32 -0.12
C LYS A 7 -38.34 12.14 0.17
N LYS A 8 -38.47 13.18 1.00
CA LYS A 8 -37.34 14.00 1.41
C LYS A 8 -36.30 13.20 2.19
N PHE A 9 -36.75 12.34 3.08
CA PHE A 9 -35.90 11.48 3.86
C PHE A 9 -35.13 10.51 2.96
N SER A 10 -35.80 9.87 2.01
CA SER A 10 -35.19 8.96 1.05
C SER A 10 -34.14 9.67 0.20
N PHE A 11 -34.44 10.89 -0.26
CA PHE A 11 -33.51 11.69 -1.08
C PHE A 11 -32.28 12.07 -0.28
N SER A 12 -32.45 12.47 0.98
CA SER A 12 -31.34 12.81 1.88
C SER A 12 -30.46 11.61 2.17
N MET A 13 -31.08 10.44 2.41
CA MET A 13 -30.35 9.20 2.62
C MET A 13 -29.52 8.81 1.40
N GLN A 14 -30.09 8.98 0.20
CA GLN A 14 -29.38 8.67 -1.03
C GLN A 14 -28.16 9.57 -1.21
N LYS A 15 -28.29 10.85 -0.88
CA LYS A 15 -27.16 11.79 -0.94
C LYS A 15 -26.04 11.40 0.03
N ILE A 16 -26.40 11.02 1.24
CA ILE A 16 -25.43 10.58 2.25
C ILE A 16 -24.75 9.29 1.78
N LEU A 17 -25.53 8.36 1.26
CA LEU A 17 -24.99 7.09 0.72
C LEU A 17 -24.02 7.35 -0.42
N ASP A 18 -24.37 8.24 -1.35
CA ASP A 18 -23.50 8.60 -2.47
C ASP A 18 -22.19 9.21 -1.97
N LEU A 19 -22.26 10.06 -0.93
CA LEU A 19 -21.07 10.64 -0.32
C LEU A 19 -20.19 9.56 0.31
N ARG A 20 -20.78 8.62 1.05
CA ARG A 20 -20.04 7.54 1.69
C ARG A 20 -19.39 6.61 0.67
N ILE A 21 -20.06 6.35 -0.46
CA ILE A 21 -19.49 5.58 -1.57
C ILE A 21 -18.31 6.33 -2.18
N PHE A 22 -18.42 7.64 -2.36
CA PHE A 22 -17.33 8.47 -2.85
C PHE A 22 -16.12 8.41 -1.90
N GLU A 23 -16.35 8.57 -0.60
CA GLU A 23 -15.30 8.48 0.42
C GLU A 23 -14.61 7.10 0.40
N LYS A 24 -15.40 6.04 0.24
CA LYS A 24 -14.87 4.68 0.13
C LYS A 24 -13.95 4.53 -1.07
N ARG A 25 -14.36 5.05 -2.22
CA ARG A 25 -13.54 5.01 -3.45
C ARG A 25 -12.25 5.79 -3.28
N GLN A 26 -12.31 6.95 -2.65
CA GLN A 26 -11.12 7.74 -2.35
C GLN A 26 -10.16 6.98 -1.43
N ALA A 27 -10.71 6.36 -0.39
CA ALA A 27 -9.92 5.55 0.54
C ALA A 27 -9.26 4.36 -0.16
N GLU A 28 -9.98 3.68 -1.06
CA GLU A 28 -9.44 2.57 -1.85
C GLU A 28 -8.31 3.03 -2.76
N MET A 29 -8.43 4.21 -3.38
CA MET A 29 -7.38 4.78 -4.21
C MET A 29 -6.13 5.09 -3.40
N GLU A 30 -6.29 5.67 -2.21
CA GLU A 30 -5.15 5.95 -1.33
C GLU A 30 -4.48 4.68 -0.85
N LEU A 31 -5.25 3.64 -0.53
CA LEU A 31 -4.70 2.33 -0.20
C LEU A 31 -3.93 1.75 -1.37
N GLY A 32 -4.46 1.87 -2.59
CA GLY A 32 -3.78 1.42 -3.79
C GLY A 32 -2.42 2.07 -3.97
N LYS A 33 -2.34 3.38 -3.73
CA LYS A 33 -1.07 4.13 -3.80
C LYS A 33 -0.09 3.64 -2.73
N ALA A 34 -0.58 3.43 -1.51
CA ALA A 34 0.26 2.94 -0.41
C ALA A 34 0.78 1.52 -0.70
N ASN A 35 -0.05 0.64 -1.23
CA ASN A 35 0.36 -0.71 -1.63
C ASN A 35 1.38 -0.68 -2.78
N ALA A 36 1.22 0.24 -3.73
CA ALA A 36 2.17 0.41 -4.83
C ALA A 36 3.55 0.83 -4.31
N GLU A 37 3.60 1.70 -3.30
CA GLU A 37 4.86 2.11 -2.68
C GLU A 37 5.53 0.94 -1.97
N VAL A 38 4.79 0.13 -1.23
CA VAL A 38 5.31 -1.09 -0.61
C VAL A 38 5.90 -2.01 -1.69
N ALA A 39 5.17 -2.23 -2.78
CA ALA A 39 5.62 -3.09 -3.87
C ALA A 39 6.89 -2.55 -4.54
N ARG A 40 6.99 -1.23 -4.71
CA ARG A 40 8.19 -0.60 -5.27
C ARG A 40 9.42 -0.89 -4.42
N ILE A 41 9.30 -0.72 -3.11
CA ILE A 41 10.41 -0.94 -2.18
C ILE A 41 10.80 -2.43 -2.14
N GLN A 42 9.81 -3.32 -2.13
CA GLN A 42 10.06 -4.76 -2.20
C GLN A 42 10.80 -5.14 -3.48
N GLY A 43 10.44 -4.50 -4.59
CA GLY A 43 11.15 -4.68 -5.87
C GLY A 43 12.60 -4.24 -5.80
N GLU A 44 12.89 -3.13 -5.12
CA GLU A 44 14.27 -2.67 -4.93
C GLU A 44 15.08 -3.65 -4.08
N LEU A 45 14.47 -4.18 -3.02
CA LEU A 45 15.12 -5.20 -2.18
C LEU A 45 15.40 -6.47 -2.96
N GLU A 46 14.47 -6.91 -3.79
CA GLU A 46 14.65 -8.07 -4.66
C GLU A 46 15.77 -7.84 -5.65
N SER A 47 15.85 -6.64 -6.22
CA SER A 47 16.92 -6.25 -7.15
C SER A 47 18.29 -6.33 -6.48
N ILE A 48 18.41 -5.87 -5.22
CA ILE A 48 19.65 -5.97 -4.45
C ILE A 48 20.05 -7.43 -4.26
N ALA A 49 19.11 -8.28 -3.88
CA ALA A 49 19.35 -9.71 -3.69
C ALA A 49 19.83 -10.37 -4.99
N LYS A 50 19.22 -10.04 -6.12
CA LYS A 50 19.60 -10.56 -7.43
C LYS A 50 21.01 -10.12 -7.84
N ARG A 51 21.36 -8.85 -7.56
CA ARG A 51 22.71 -8.33 -7.84
C ARG A 51 23.76 -9.07 -7.03
N LYS A 52 23.48 -9.35 -5.74
CA LYS A 52 24.37 -10.13 -4.89
C LYS A 52 24.60 -11.52 -5.45
N VAL A 53 23.53 -12.22 -5.78
CA VAL A 53 23.60 -13.59 -6.33
C VAL A 53 24.37 -13.59 -7.65
N SER A 54 24.06 -12.65 -8.54
CA SER A 54 24.73 -12.53 -9.85
C SER A 54 26.23 -12.29 -9.66
N THR A 55 26.62 -11.42 -8.74
CA THR A 55 28.03 -11.12 -8.48
C THR A 55 28.75 -12.34 -7.92
N ILE A 56 28.13 -13.08 -7.01
CA ILE A 56 28.69 -14.30 -6.44
C ILE A 56 28.89 -15.37 -7.53
N LYS A 57 27.90 -15.55 -8.41
CA LYS A 57 27.97 -16.53 -9.51
C LYS A 57 29.08 -16.20 -10.51
N ASN A 58 29.33 -14.93 -10.74
CA ASN A 58 30.32 -14.45 -11.69
C ASN A 58 31.70 -14.26 -11.04
N PHE A 59 31.81 -14.51 -9.74
CA PHE A 59 33.06 -14.37 -9.00
C PHE A 59 34.01 -15.52 -9.35
N ASP A 60 35.23 -15.17 -9.78
CA ASP A 60 36.30 -16.13 -10.02
C ASP A 60 37.22 -16.13 -8.79
N THR A 61 37.42 -17.29 -8.20
CA THR A 61 38.28 -17.46 -7.02
C THR A 61 39.75 -17.13 -7.27
N ASN A 62 40.15 -17.08 -8.53
CA ASN A 62 41.51 -16.70 -8.93
C ASN A 62 41.67 -15.21 -9.23
N THR A 63 40.68 -14.42 -8.83
CA THR A 63 40.65 -12.99 -9.07
C THR A 63 41.69 -12.24 -8.24
N ASP A 64 42.27 -11.19 -8.80
CA ASP A 64 43.22 -10.31 -8.15
C ASP A 64 42.66 -9.69 -6.86
N PHE A 65 43.55 -9.44 -5.90
CA PHE A 65 43.23 -8.82 -4.63
C PHE A 65 42.45 -7.50 -4.77
N LEU A 66 42.81 -6.67 -5.76
CA LEU A 66 42.13 -5.40 -6.01
C LEU A 66 40.69 -5.60 -6.43
N ILE A 67 40.43 -6.62 -7.26
CA ILE A 67 39.08 -6.94 -7.70
C ILE A 67 38.25 -7.48 -6.53
N GLN A 68 38.87 -8.31 -5.67
CA GLN A 68 38.19 -8.78 -4.45
C GLN A 68 37.81 -7.64 -3.54
N ALA A 69 38.69 -6.66 -3.39
CA ALA A 69 38.41 -5.46 -2.59
C ALA A 69 37.26 -4.65 -3.17
N GLU A 70 37.18 -4.53 -4.50
CA GLU A 70 36.09 -3.84 -5.18
C GLU A 70 34.75 -4.58 -4.98
N ILE A 71 34.76 -5.90 -5.04
CA ILE A 71 33.56 -6.72 -4.79
C ILE A 71 33.08 -6.53 -3.36
N GLN A 72 33.99 -6.50 -2.39
CA GLN A 72 33.65 -6.26 -1.00
C GLN A 72 33.03 -4.88 -0.78
N SER A 73 33.60 -3.85 -1.41
CA SER A 73 33.05 -2.49 -1.38
C SER A 73 31.66 -2.44 -2.01
N PHE A 74 31.46 -3.16 -3.11
CA PHE A 74 30.18 -3.26 -3.77
C PHE A 74 29.13 -3.92 -2.87
N PHE A 75 29.48 -5.02 -2.19
CA PHE A 75 28.59 -5.68 -1.25
C PHE A 75 28.26 -4.80 -0.05
N PHE A 76 29.23 -4.05 0.45
CA PHE A 76 29.00 -3.09 1.53
C PHE A 76 27.99 -2.02 1.10
N MET A 77 28.14 -1.49 -0.10
CA MET A 77 27.20 -0.52 -0.66
C MET A 77 25.81 -1.10 -0.78
N LEU A 78 25.68 -2.34 -1.28
CA LEU A 78 24.40 -3.03 -1.39
C LEU A 78 23.75 -3.24 -0.02
N GLU A 79 24.55 -3.60 0.98
CA GLU A 79 24.06 -3.79 2.35
C GLU A 79 23.52 -2.48 2.94
N GLN A 80 24.21 -1.36 2.69
CA GLN A 80 23.76 -0.04 3.13
C GLN A 80 22.42 0.33 2.47
N LYS A 81 22.28 0.08 1.19
CA LYS A 81 21.02 0.32 0.46
C LYS A 81 19.92 -0.57 0.98
N LYS A 82 20.23 -1.83 1.24
CA LYS A 82 19.27 -2.79 1.79
C LYS A 82 18.70 -2.31 3.13
N GLU A 83 19.55 -1.88 4.04
CA GLU A 83 19.13 -1.38 5.34
C GLU A 83 18.21 -0.15 5.19
N LYS A 84 18.57 0.76 4.31
CA LYS A 84 17.75 1.95 4.04
C LYS A 84 16.37 1.55 3.50
N PHE A 85 16.34 0.64 2.53
CA PHE A 85 15.06 0.17 1.96
C PHE A 85 14.23 -0.61 2.98
N LEU A 86 14.85 -1.34 3.89
CA LEU A 86 14.12 -2.03 4.97
C LEU A 86 13.44 -1.02 5.91
N GLU A 87 14.10 0.08 6.24
CA GLU A 87 13.49 1.14 7.02
C GLU A 87 12.34 1.81 6.28
N GLU A 88 12.54 2.11 4.99
CA GLU A 88 11.48 2.67 4.15
C GLU A 88 10.30 1.71 4.03
N LEU A 89 10.58 0.40 3.92
CA LEU A 89 9.54 -0.62 3.83
C LEU A 89 8.70 -0.65 5.11
N ALA A 90 9.33 -0.60 6.27
CA ALA A 90 8.60 -0.59 7.54
C ALA A 90 7.66 0.62 7.62
N THR A 91 8.14 1.80 7.25
CA THR A 91 7.32 3.02 7.21
C THR A 91 6.17 2.90 6.22
N ALA A 92 6.45 2.37 5.02
CA ALA A 92 5.44 2.20 3.98
C ALA A 92 4.38 1.18 4.37
N GLN A 93 4.76 0.11 5.07
CA GLN A 93 3.81 -0.90 5.55
C GLN A 93 2.88 -0.32 6.62
N ILE A 94 3.41 0.50 7.53
CA ILE A 94 2.60 1.19 8.54
C ILE A 94 1.59 2.11 7.85
N ALA A 95 2.04 2.88 6.85
CA ALA A 95 1.16 3.76 6.09
C ALA A 95 0.07 2.98 5.36
N ALA A 96 0.42 1.84 4.75
CA ALA A 96 -0.55 0.99 4.07
C ALA A 96 -1.59 0.41 5.05
N ASP A 97 -1.15 0.00 6.24
CA ASP A 97 -2.06 -0.52 7.27
C ASP A 97 -3.03 0.56 7.75
N GLU A 98 -2.57 1.80 7.91
CA GLU A 98 -3.43 2.93 8.25
C GLU A 98 -4.48 3.19 7.17
N LYS A 99 -4.08 3.14 5.89
CA LYS A 99 -4.99 3.32 4.77
C LYS A 99 -6.00 2.17 4.68
N ARG A 100 -5.58 0.96 5.00
CA ARG A 100 -6.47 -0.21 5.04
C ARG A 100 -7.55 -0.03 6.10
N GLU A 101 -7.20 0.51 7.26
CA GLU A 101 -8.17 0.80 8.32
C GLU A 101 -9.17 1.88 7.88
N VAL A 102 -8.71 2.91 7.16
CA VAL A 102 -9.60 3.94 6.63
C VAL A 102 -10.61 3.32 5.63
N VAL A 103 -10.15 2.43 4.76
CA VAL A 103 -11.03 1.69 3.84
C VAL A 103 -12.06 0.87 4.61
N ARG A 104 -11.62 0.15 5.64
CA ARG A 104 -12.52 -0.66 6.46
C ARG A 104 -13.64 0.18 7.08
N GLN A 105 -13.28 1.32 7.64
CA GLN A 105 -14.26 2.25 8.23
C GLN A 105 -15.22 2.80 7.18
N ALA A 106 -14.69 3.18 6.01
CA ALA A 106 -15.51 3.70 4.93
C ALA A 106 -16.50 2.63 4.42
N MET A 107 -16.06 1.39 4.31
CA MET A 107 -16.91 0.26 3.92
C MET A 107 -18.03 0.03 4.94
N GLN A 108 -17.73 0.12 6.23
CA GLN A 108 -18.73 -0.02 7.29
C GLN A 108 -19.80 1.05 7.18
N LYS A 109 -19.41 2.30 6.94
CA LYS A 109 -20.34 3.41 6.80
C LYS A 109 -21.30 3.19 5.62
N VAL A 110 -20.79 2.67 4.50
CA VAL A 110 -21.60 2.34 3.34
C VAL A 110 -22.59 1.23 3.70
N LYS A 111 -22.10 0.15 4.32
CA LYS A 111 -22.94 -1.01 4.69
C LYS A 111 -24.05 -0.62 5.64
N VAL A 112 -23.78 0.23 6.63
CA VAL A 112 -24.81 0.68 7.57
C VAL A 112 -25.91 1.42 6.83
N LEU A 113 -25.57 2.32 5.92
CA LEU A 113 -26.55 3.08 5.15
C LEU A 113 -27.33 2.21 4.16
N GLU A 114 -26.66 1.26 3.52
CA GLU A 114 -27.33 0.31 2.62
C GLU A 114 -28.34 -0.54 3.38
N LYS A 115 -27.98 -1.02 4.56
CA LYS A 115 -28.87 -1.80 5.39
C LYS A 115 -30.08 -0.97 5.88
N LEU A 116 -29.84 0.27 6.29
CA LEU A 116 -30.93 1.19 6.67
C LEU A 116 -31.86 1.44 5.50
N LYS A 117 -31.35 1.59 4.31
CA LYS A 117 -32.13 1.78 3.10
C LYS A 117 -33.00 0.56 2.83
N GLU A 118 -32.46 -0.65 2.93
CA GLU A 118 -33.22 -1.89 2.77
C GLU A 118 -34.33 -2.04 3.80
N ASP A 119 -34.03 -1.79 5.07
CA ASP A 119 -34.96 -1.98 6.18
C ASP A 119 -36.09 -0.93 6.19
N LYS A 120 -35.84 0.27 5.65
CA LYS A 120 -36.81 1.37 5.67
C LYS A 120 -37.61 1.52 4.38
N PHE A 121 -37.09 1.01 3.29
CA PHE A 121 -37.67 1.16 1.97
C PHE A 121 -37.72 -0.16 1.20
#